data_a4ecfd842a13e3724089a2c5b34b39dd
#
_entry.id   a4ecfd842a13e3724089a2c5b34b39dd
#
_cell.length_a   1.000
_cell.length_b   1.000
_cell.length_c   1.000
_cell.angle_alpha   90.00
_cell.angle_beta   90.00
_cell.angle_gamma   90.00
#
_symmetry.space_group_name_H-M   'P 1'
#
loop_
_entity.id
_entity.type
_entity.pdbx_description
1 polymer ?
#
loop_
_entity_poly.entity_id
_entity_poly.type
_entity_poly.pdbx_seq_one_letter_code
_entity_poly.pdbx_strand_id
1 'polypeptide(L)'
;MDLLLLILILAIPAIAQAKVSITYNRFKKVSNDKNLTGQEVARKILDKNGLEDVYVVEVSGNLTDHYDPSRKVVRLSSDVYHNASVSSVAIAAHECGHAIQDKEGYFYMRLRSLIYPVVRIGTSLSYFVIMIGLIAQALNLIYIGIALVGLGLVFQLVTLPVEFNASKRAMKQLEQLKLISDLESYDIKSVLS
;
A
#
# COMPACT_ATOMS: atom_id res chain seq x y z
N MET A 1 25.65 -8.60 17.26
CA MET A 1 24.57 -8.73 16.27
C MET A 1 25.20 -9.32 15.04
N ASP A 2 24.74 -10.50 14.62
CA ASP A 2 25.42 -11.24 13.58
C ASP A 2 25.29 -10.52 12.24
N LEU A 3 26.40 -10.45 11.51
CA LEU A 3 26.47 -9.81 10.18
C LEU A 3 25.36 -10.36 9.25
N LEU A 4 25.04 -11.64 9.39
CA LEU A 4 23.95 -12.29 8.65
C LEU A 4 22.58 -11.63 8.91
N LEU A 5 22.26 -11.36 10.20
CA LEU A 5 21.00 -10.70 10.57
C LEU A 5 20.89 -9.30 9.98
N LEU A 6 22.00 -8.53 10.04
CA LEU A 6 22.05 -7.19 9.43
C LEU A 6 21.83 -7.26 7.92
N ILE A 7 22.48 -8.20 7.23
CA ILE A 7 22.29 -8.42 5.79
C ILE A 7 20.83 -8.75 5.48
N LEU A 8 20.19 -9.64 6.24
CA LEU A 8 18.79 -10.01 6.02
C LEU A 8 17.85 -8.83 6.22
N ILE A 9 18.04 -8.03 7.28
CA ILE A 9 17.22 -6.85 7.56
C ILE A 9 17.29 -5.81 6.42
N LEU A 10 18.43 -5.66 5.78
CA LEU A 10 18.60 -4.71 4.67
C LEU A 10 18.20 -5.31 3.32
N ALA A 11 18.52 -6.58 3.08
CA ALA A 11 18.30 -7.22 1.79
C ALA A 11 16.82 -7.52 1.51
N ILE A 12 16.05 -8.00 2.51
CA ILE A 12 14.66 -8.38 2.30
C ILE A 12 13.81 -7.20 1.82
N PRO A 13 13.81 -6.02 2.46
CA PRO A 13 13.06 -4.87 1.96
C PRO A 13 13.55 -4.38 0.59
N ALA A 14 14.86 -4.40 0.36
CA ALA A 14 15.44 -3.98 -0.92
C ALA A 14 15.00 -4.89 -2.08
N ILE A 15 15.00 -6.20 -1.87
CA ILE A 15 14.53 -7.19 -2.86
C ILE A 15 13.03 -7.03 -3.09
N ALA A 16 12.24 -6.85 -2.04
CA ALA A 16 10.80 -6.63 -2.17
C ALA A 16 10.50 -5.35 -2.96
N GLN A 17 11.17 -4.24 -2.64
CA GLN A 17 11.01 -2.98 -3.36
C GLN A 17 11.44 -3.10 -4.83
N ALA A 18 12.53 -3.80 -5.11
CA ALA A 18 12.98 -4.06 -6.47
C ALA A 18 11.94 -4.89 -7.24
N LYS A 19 11.37 -5.93 -6.63
CA LYS A 19 10.32 -6.77 -7.25
C LYS A 19 9.10 -5.91 -7.62
N VAL A 20 8.60 -5.08 -6.70
CA VAL A 20 7.48 -4.17 -6.95
C VAL A 20 7.77 -3.23 -8.11
N SER A 21 8.94 -2.58 -8.10
CA SER A 21 9.33 -1.64 -9.15
C SER A 21 9.48 -2.31 -10.52
N ILE A 22 10.10 -3.49 -10.59
CA ILE A 22 10.26 -4.26 -11.83
C ILE A 22 8.90 -4.68 -12.39
N THR A 23 8.01 -5.22 -11.54
CA THR A 23 6.68 -5.66 -11.93
C THR A 23 5.84 -4.48 -12.43
N TYR A 24 5.83 -3.38 -11.69
CA TYR A 24 5.16 -2.14 -12.10
C TYR A 24 5.65 -1.66 -13.47
N ASN A 25 6.96 -1.49 -13.65
CA ASN A 25 7.53 -0.98 -14.89
C ASN A 25 7.33 -1.92 -16.10
N ARG A 26 7.23 -3.23 -15.85
CA ARG A 26 6.88 -4.21 -16.89
C ARG A 26 5.44 -4.01 -17.34
N PHE A 27 4.49 -4.03 -16.43
CA PHE A 27 3.06 -4.01 -16.74
C PHE A 27 2.51 -2.60 -17.03
N LYS A 28 3.24 -1.54 -16.69
CA LYS A 28 2.97 -0.18 -17.13
C LYS A 28 3.00 -0.03 -18.66
N LYS A 29 3.78 -0.88 -19.35
CA LYS A 29 3.93 -0.88 -20.81
C LYS A 29 2.93 -1.80 -21.51
N VAL A 30 2.15 -2.56 -20.78
CA VAL A 30 1.16 -3.49 -21.33
C VAL A 30 -0.20 -2.81 -21.24
N SER A 31 -0.80 -2.53 -22.40
CA SER A 31 -2.16 -1.98 -22.47
C SER A 31 -3.17 -3.00 -21.97
N ASN A 32 -4.19 -2.55 -21.23
CA ASN A 32 -5.29 -3.42 -20.86
C ASN A 32 -6.28 -3.58 -22.03
N ASP A 33 -6.95 -4.73 -22.09
CA ASP A 33 -7.83 -5.12 -23.19
C ASP A 33 -9.02 -4.17 -23.41
N LYS A 34 -9.45 -3.51 -22.35
CA LYS A 34 -10.59 -2.58 -22.37
C LYS A 34 -10.20 -1.13 -22.59
N ASN A 35 -8.92 -0.87 -22.71
CA ASN A 35 -8.34 0.47 -22.85
C ASN A 35 -8.87 1.47 -21.81
N LEU A 36 -9.10 1.01 -20.57
CA LEU A 36 -9.58 1.82 -19.45
C LEU A 36 -8.39 2.42 -18.68
N THR A 37 -8.46 3.70 -18.38
CA THR A 37 -7.52 4.37 -17.49
C THR A 37 -7.75 3.97 -16.04
N GLY A 38 -6.73 4.17 -15.16
CA GLY A 38 -6.90 3.91 -13.74
C GLY A 38 -8.02 4.76 -13.11
N GLN A 39 -8.19 6.02 -13.54
CA GLN A 39 -9.30 6.87 -13.11
C GLN A 39 -10.65 6.25 -13.44
N GLU A 40 -10.85 5.78 -14.67
CA GLU A 40 -12.11 5.19 -15.10
C GLU A 40 -12.42 3.90 -14.35
N VAL A 41 -11.40 3.06 -14.12
CA VAL A 41 -11.53 1.83 -13.32
C VAL A 41 -11.92 2.16 -11.90
N ALA A 42 -11.21 3.10 -11.26
CA ALA A 42 -11.52 3.51 -9.89
C ALA A 42 -12.95 4.02 -9.78
N ARG A 43 -13.39 4.90 -10.70
CA ARG A 43 -14.75 5.45 -10.66
C ARG A 43 -15.80 4.36 -10.80
N LYS A 44 -15.63 3.42 -11.74
CA LYS A 44 -16.55 2.30 -11.94
C LYS A 44 -16.66 1.40 -10.70
N ILE A 45 -15.54 1.12 -10.03
CA ILE A 45 -15.53 0.29 -8.81
C ILE A 45 -16.20 1.03 -7.65
N LEU A 46 -15.87 2.30 -7.44
CA LEU A 46 -16.43 3.10 -6.35
C LEU A 46 -17.95 3.28 -6.50
N ASP A 47 -18.43 3.64 -7.70
CA ASP A 47 -19.86 3.81 -7.98
C ASP A 47 -20.64 2.51 -7.75
N LYS A 48 -20.11 1.38 -8.22
CA LYS A 48 -20.73 0.07 -8.01
C LYS A 48 -20.87 -0.31 -6.54
N ASN A 49 -19.98 0.20 -5.71
CA ASN A 49 -19.98 -0.08 -4.28
C ASN A 49 -20.68 1.02 -3.45
N GLY A 50 -21.39 1.99 -4.08
CA GLY A 50 -22.07 3.09 -3.38
C GLY A 50 -21.10 3.99 -2.63
N LEU A 51 -19.99 4.34 -3.29
CA LEU A 51 -18.92 5.23 -2.82
C LEU A 51 -18.81 6.45 -3.76
N GLU A 52 -19.95 6.99 -4.18
CA GLU A 52 -20.00 8.16 -5.07
C GLU A 52 -19.39 9.41 -4.43
N ASP A 53 -19.38 9.47 -3.10
CA ASP A 53 -18.77 10.55 -2.29
C ASP A 53 -17.23 10.45 -2.20
N VAL A 54 -16.63 9.37 -2.68
CA VAL A 54 -15.17 9.22 -2.73
C VAL A 54 -14.64 9.78 -4.05
N TYR A 55 -13.83 10.82 -3.96
CA TYR A 55 -13.22 11.45 -5.14
C TYR A 55 -12.02 10.63 -5.65
N VAL A 56 -11.79 10.69 -6.96
CA VAL A 56 -10.58 10.16 -7.59
C VAL A 56 -9.78 11.34 -8.13
N VAL A 57 -8.58 11.53 -7.62
CA VAL A 57 -7.75 12.69 -7.97
C VAL A 57 -6.33 12.27 -8.34
N GLU A 58 -5.72 13.05 -9.20
CA GLU A 58 -4.32 12.89 -9.58
C GLU A 58 -3.39 13.41 -8.48
N VAL A 59 -2.26 12.74 -8.30
CA VAL A 59 -1.15 13.16 -7.43
C VAL A 59 0.18 13.02 -8.17
N SER A 60 1.09 13.97 -7.92
CA SER A 60 2.44 13.92 -8.48
C SER A 60 3.29 12.81 -7.85
N GLY A 61 4.22 12.26 -8.63
CA GLY A 61 5.15 11.21 -8.21
C GLY A 61 4.87 9.87 -8.89
N ASN A 62 5.72 8.88 -8.61
CA ASN A 62 5.56 7.50 -9.08
C ASN A 62 5.31 6.59 -7.88
N LEU A 63 4.35 5.67 -7.98
CA LEU A 63 3.96 4.77 -6.89
C LEU A 63 3.58 5.54 -5.61
N THR A 64 2.91 6.69 -5.78
CA THR A 64 2.37 7.52 -4.71
C THR A 64 0.87 7.32 -4.50
N ASP A 65 0.35 6.31 -5.17
CA ASP A 65 -1.05 5.93 -5.14
C ASP A 65 -1.46 5.55 -3.72
N HIS A 66 -2.61 6.04 -3.27
CA HIS A 66 -3.16 5.69 -1.97
C HIS A 66 -4.62 6.12 -1.80
N TYR A 67 -5.34 5.43 -0.93
CA TYR A 67 -6.63 5.88 -0.39
C TYR A 67 -6.42 6.67 0.90
N ASP A 68 -7.03 7.86 0.97
CA ASP A 68 -7.06 8.71 2.17
C ASP A 68 -8.47 8.66 2.81
N PRO A 69 -8.64 7.89 3.89
CA PRO A 69 -9.95 7.72 4.53
C PRO A 69 -10.46 9.01 5.21
N SER A 70 -9.55 9.89 5.64
CA SER A 70 -9.92 11.13 6.32
C SER A 70 -10.53 12.16 5.37
N ARG A 71 -10.11 12.14 4.10
CA ARG A 71 -10.60 13.03 3.05
C ARG A 71 -11.53 12.33 2.06
N LYS A 72 -11.75 11.03 2.23
CA LYS A 72 -12.51 10.20 1.29
C LYS A 72 -12.07 10.39 -0.16
N VAL A 73 -10.80 10.15 -0.42
CA VAL A 73 -10.22 10.34 -1.74
C VAL A 73 -9.27 9.21 -2.10
N VAL A 74 -9.42 8.67 -3.30
CA VAL A 74 -8.44 7.81 -3.96
C VAL A 74 -7.51 8.72 -4.75
N ARG A 75 -6.22 8.69 -4.40
CA ARG A 75 -5.16 9.45 -5.07
C ARG A 75 -4.38 8.52 -5.97
N LEU A 76 -4.29 8.86 -7.24
CA LEU A 76 -3.57 8.08 -8.23
C LEU A 76 -2.43 8.92 -8.81
N SER A 77 -1.25 8.32 -8.92
CA SER A 77 -0.12 8.95 -9.62
C SER A 77 -0.49 9.23 -11.08
N SER A 78 0.13 10.26 -11.70
CA SER A 78 -0.19 10.68 -13.07
C SER A 78 -0.21 9.54 -14.06
N ASP A 79 0.77 8.63 -13.96
CA ASP A 79 0.86 7.45 -14.80
C ASP A 79 -0.33 6.50 -14.62
N VAL A 80 -0.74 6.24 -13.38
CA VAL A 80 -1.89 5.37 -13.08
C VAL A 80 -3.19 6.05 -13.47
N TYR A 81 -3.30 7.34 -13.22
CA TYR A 81 -4.51 8.11 -13.48
C TYR A 81 -4.88 8.16 -14.96
N HIS A 82 -3.90 8.43 -15.83
CA HIS A 82 -4.14 8.70 -17.26
C HIS A 82 -3.90 7.50 -18.19
N ASN A 83 -3.07 6.53 -17.79
CA ASN A 83 -2.71 5.44 -18.69
C ASN A 83 -3.66 4.25 -18.59
N ALA A 84 -3.92 3.65 -19.75
CA ALA A 84 -4.73 2.43 -19.90
C ALA A 84 -3.83 1.20 -19.88
N SER A 85 -3.09 0.98 -18.80
CA SER A 85 -2.18 -0.16 -18.64
C SER A 85 -2.69 -1.18 -17.61
N VAL A 86 -2.17 -2.41 -17.68
CA VAL A 86 -2.44 -3.46 -16.67
C VAL A 86 -2.06 -2.99 -15.27
N SER A 87 -0.93 -2.30 -15.10
CA SER A 87 -0.54 -1.72 -13.81
C SER A 87 -1.54 -0.68 -13.33
N SER A 88 -2.03 0.21 -14.22
CA SER A 88 -2.98 1.26 -13.84
C SER A 88 -4.30 0.67 -13.34
N VAL A 89 -4.81 -0.36 -14.03
CA VAL A 89 -6.02 -1.09 -13.61
C VAL A 89 -5.84 -1.75 -12.26
N ALA A 90 -4.71 -2.46 -12.07
CA ALA A 90 -4.42 -3.19 -10.84
C ALA A 90 -4.31 -2.24 -9.63
N ILE A 91 -3.52 -1.18 -9.74
CA ILE A 91 -3.28 -0.22 -8.65
C ILE A 91 -4.55 0.55 -8.32
N ALA A 92 -5.26 1.09 -9.32
CA ALA A 92 -6.50 1.81 -9.10
C ALA A 92 -7.56 0.94 -8.40
N ALA A 93 -7.67 -0.33 -8.78
CA ALA A 93 -8.56 -1.28 -8.12
C ALA A 93 -8.13 -1.60 -6.69
N HIS A 94 -6.81 -1.67 -6.41
CA HIS A 94 -6.27 -1.87 -5.07
C HIS A 94 -6.66 -0.73 -4.13
N GLU A 95 -6.47 0.53 -4.55
CA GLU A 95 -6.85 1.70 -3.75
C GLU A 95 -8.37 1.77 -3.51
N CYS A 96 -9.17 1.35 -4.49
CA CYS A 96 -10.61 1.15 -4.27
C CYS A 96 -10.91 0.02 -3.28
N GLY A 97 -10.07 -1.02 -3.24
CA GLY A 97 -10.12 -2.07 -2.22
C GLY A 97 -10.04 -1.51 -0.80
N HIS A 98 -9.13 -0.55 -0.57
CA HIS A 98 -9.03 0.18 0.71
C HIS A 98 -10.27 1.04 1.00
N ALA A 99 -10.84 1.71 -0.01
CA ALA A 99 -12.07 2.48 0.16
C ALA A 99 -13.25 1.58 0.57
N ILE A 100 -13.35 0.39 -0.02
CA ILE A 100 -14.37 -0.61 0.35
C ILE A 100 -14.13 -1.14 1.77
N GLN A 101 -12.88 -1.41 2.17
CA GLN A 101 -12.54 -1.80 3.54
C GLN A 101 -12.97 -0.75 4.56
N ASP A 102 -12.74 0.52 4.27
CA ASP A 102 -13.15 1.63 5.14
C ASP A 102 -14.67 1.69 5.28
N LYS A 103 -15.41 1.65 4.16
CA LYS A 103 -16.88 1.61 4.14
C LYS A 103 -17.44 0.47 4.98
N GLU A 104 -16.88 -0.73 4.83
CA GLU A 104 -17.34 -1.92 5.55
C GLU A 104 -16.83 -1.98 7.01
N GLY A 105 -15.97 -1.05 7.40
CA GLY A 105 -15.38 -1.03 8.73
C GLY A 105 -14.48 -2.23 9.02
N TYR A 106 -13.68 -2.63 8.04
CA TYR A 106 -12.78 -3.78 8.18
C TYR A 106 -11.89 -3.65 9.42
N PHE A 107 -11.95 -4.64 10.30
CA PHE A 107 -11.32 -4.58 11.63
C PHE A 107 -9.83 -4.21 11.59
N TYR A 108 -9.04 -4.89 10.75
CA TYR A 108 -7.59 -4.62 10.69
C TYR A 108 -7.27 -3.23 10.14
N MET A 109 -8.07 -2.68 9.24
CA MET A 109 -7.91 -1.32 8.76
C MET A 109 -8.20 -0.29 9.86
N ARG A 110 -9.23 -0.51 10.67
CA ARG A 110 -9.52 0.33 11.84
C ARG A 110 -8.41 0.24 12.89
N LEU A 111 -7.92 -0.97 13.16
CA LEU A 111 -6.81 -1.19 14.08
C LEU A 111 -5.54 -0.48 13.60
N ARG A 112 -5.18 -0.63 12.30
CA ARG A 112 -4.07 0.09 11.67
C ARG A 112 -4.20 1.61 11.86
N SER A 113 -5.37 2.18 11.58
CA SER A 113 -5.62 3.62 11.70
C SER A 113 -5.50 4.09 13.14
N LEU A 114 -5.94 3.30 14.12
CA LEU A 114 -5.86 3.62 15.55
C LEU A 114 -4.41 3.64 16.06
N ILE A 115 -3.60 2.64 15.68
CA ILE A 115 -2.23 2.51 16.18
C ILE A 115 -1.22 3.39 15.41
N TYR A 116 -1.54 3.81 14.18
CA TYR A 116 -0.64 4.58 13.30
C TYR A 116 -0.03 5.83 13.98
N PRO A 117 -0.80 6.71 14.66
CA PRO A 117 -0.23 7.91 15.29
C PRO A 117 0.80 7.56 16.37
N VAL A 118 0.52 6.53 17.17
CA VAL A 118 1.42 6.07 18.25
C VAL A 118 2.71 5.50 17.66
N VAL A 119 2.58 4.65 16.65
CA VAL A 119 3.73 4.05 15.96
C VAL A 119 4.59 5.13 15.29
N ARG A 120 3.96 6.07 14.60
CA ARG A 120 4.66 7.18 13.93
C ARG A 120 5.49 8.01 14.91
N ILE A 121 4.91 8.38 16.05
CA ILE A 121 5.63 9.13 17.08
C ILE A 121 6.73 8.27 17.70
N GLY A 122 6.43 7.03 18.08
CA GLY A 122 7.38 6.13 18.71
C GLY A 122 8.60 5.85 17.82
N THR A 123 8.38 5.52 16.55
CA THR A 123 9.47 5.27 15.60
C THR A 123 10.28 6.53 15.29
N SER A 124 9.67 7.71 15.24
CA SER A 124 10.39 8.98 15.06
C SER A 124 11.27 9.30 16.27
N LEU A 125 10.77 9.07 17.48
CA LEU A 125 11.52 9.30 18.71
C LEU A 125 12.65 8.28 18.92
N SER A 126 12.51 7.07 18.39
CA SER A 126 13.49 5.99 18.61
C SER A 126 14.92 6.40 18.22
N TYR A 127 15.09 7.11 17.11
CA TYR A 127 16.39 7.60 16.66
C TYR A 127 17.04 8.55 17.66
N PHE A 128 16.26 9.49 18.20
CA PHE A 128 16.75 10.44 19.21
C PHE A 128 17.11 9.73 20.51
N VAL A 129 16.26 8.80 20.97
CA VAL A 129 16.49 8.04 22.20
C VAL A 129 17.73 7.17 22.08
N ILE A 130 17.94 6.49 20.95
CA ILE A 130 19.15 5.70 20.68
C ILE A 130 20.39 6.60 20.66
N MET A 131 20.33 7.75 19.96
CA MET A 131 21.46 8.67 19.88
C MET A 131 21.85 9.23 21.24
N ILE A 132 20.89 9.65 22.05
CA ILE A 132 21.14 10.11 23.42
C ILE A 132 21.73 8.97 24.27
N GLY A 133 21.20 7.75 24.14
CA GLY A 133 21.70 6.56 24.83
C GLY A 133 23.16 6.25 24.48
N LEU A 134 23.56 6.39 23.23
CA LEU A 134 24.95 6.20 22.77
C LEU A 134 25.88 7.29 23.35
N ILE A 135 25.49 8.57 23.26
CA ILE A 135 26.29 9.68 23.75
C ILE A 135 26.44 9.62 25.29
N ALA A 136 25.37 9.32 26.01
CA ALA A 136 25.37 9.21 27.46
C ALA A 136 25.90 7.86 27.97
N GLN A 137 26.25 6.92 27.09
CA GLN A 137 26.65 5.54 27.43
C GLN A 137 25.60 4.84 28.31
N ALA A 138 24.32 5.17 28.11
CA ALA A 138 23.20 4.69 28.90
C ALA A 138 22.48 3.54 28.17
N LEU A 139 22.86 2.29 28.45
CA LEU A 139 22.32 1.08 27.81
C LEU A 139 20.78 1.01 27.91
N ASN A 140 20.20 1.42 29.03
CA ASN A 140 18.74 1.42 29.22
C ASN A 140 18.02 2.29 28.18
N LEU A 141 18.57 3.46 27.82
CA LEU A 141 17.99 4.31 26.77
C LEU A 141 18.10 3.65 25.40
N ILE A 142 19.20 2.94 25.12
CA ILE A 142 19.37 2.20 23.86
C ILE A 142 18.29 1.10 23.75
N TYR A 143 18.05 0.34 24.82
CA TYR A 143 16.99 -0.70 24.83
C TYR A 143 15.59 -0.10 24.64
N ILE A 144 15.28 1.04 25.26
CA ILE A 144 14.03 1.76 25.04
C ILE A 144 13.89 2.16 23.57
N GLY A 145 14.94 2.72 22.97
CA GLY A 145 14.93 3.10 21.57
C GLY A 145 14.70 1.91 20.62
N ILE A 146 15.33 0.76 20.89
CA ILE A 146 15.14 -0.48 20.15
C ILE A 146 13.68 -0.98 20.29
N ALA A 147 13.11 -0.92 21.49
CA ALA A 147 11.71 -1.28 21.70
C ALA A 147 10.75 -0.39 20.90
N LEU A 148 11.03 0.91 20.82
CA LEU A 148 10.26 1.85 20.00
C LEU A 148 10.35 1.52 18.49
N VAL A 149 11.52 1.11 17.99
CA VAL A 149 11.65 0.58 16.61
C VAL A 149 10.80 -0.67 16.42
N GLY A 150 10.74 -1.53 17.42
CA GLY A 150 9.91 -2.75 17.41
C GLY A 150 8.41 -2.48 17.19
N LEU A 151 7.89 -1.32 17.62
CA LEU A 151 6.51 -0.91 17.31
C LEU A 151 6.25 -0.83 15.80
N GLY A 152 7.26 -0.40 15.03
CA GLY A 152 7.15 -0.37 13.57
C GLY A 152 6.96 -1.77 12.96
N LEU A 153 7.64 -2.79 13.50
CA LEU A 153 7.46 -4.18 13.07
C LEU A 153 6.06 -4.70 13.40
N VAL A 154 5.55 -4.42 14.59
CA VAL A 154 4.17 -4.78 14.97
C VAL A 154 3.17 -4.12 14.03
N PHE A 155 3.37 -2.85 13.70
CA PHE A 155 2.53 -2.13 12.73
C PHE A 155 2.53 -2.80 11.35
N GLN A 156 3.69 -3.21 10.85
CA GLN A 156 3.79 -3.93 9.57
C GLN A 156 3.01 -5.24 9.60
N LEU A 157 3.08 -6.02 10.68
CA LEU A 157 2.32 -7.27 10.84
C LEU A 157 0.80 -7.02 10.82
N VAL A 158 0.33 -5.93 11.45
CA VAL A 158 -1.09 -5.53 11.42
C VAL A 158 -1.50 -5.05 10.03
N THR A 159 -0.57 -4.47 9.27
CA THR A 159 -0.83 -3.95 7.92
C THR A 159 -0.96 -5.07 6.87
N LEU A 160 -0.22 -6.18 7.00
CA LEU A 160 -0.28 -7.29 6.03
C LEU A 160 -1.69 -7.80 5.72
N PRO A 161 -2.56 -8.15 6.69
CA PRO A 161 -3.93 -8.57 6.40
C PRO A 161 -4.77 -7.47 5.71
N VAL A 162 -4.46 -6.20 5.92
CA VAL A 162 -5.12 -5.08 5.23
C VAL A 162 -4.78 -5.12 3.75
N GLU A 163 -3.48 -5.22 3.41
CA GLU A 163 -3.00 -5.23 2.02
C GLU A 163 -3.49 -6.47 1.25
N PHE A 164 -3.38 -7.67 1.85
CA PHE A 164 -3.89 -8.89 1.21
C PHE A 164 -5.41 -8.84 0.97
N ASN A 165 -6.16 -8.30 1.92
CA ASN A 165 -7.61 -8.17 1.78
C ASN A 165 -7.98 -7.11 0.73
N ALA A 166 -7.25 -5.99 0.62
CA ALA A 166 -7.44 -4.98 -0.41
C ALA A 166 -7.19 -5.57 -1.81
N SER A 167 -6.08 -6.28 -2.01
CA SER A 167 -5.75 -6.97 -3.26
C SER A 167 -6.82 -8.01 -3.65
N LYS A 168 -7.31 -8.79 -2.68
CA LYS A 168 -8.41 -9.76 -2.91
C LYS A 168 -9.70 -9.07 -3.34
N ARG A 169 -10.03 -7.93 -2.72
CA ARG A 169 -11.20 -7.12 -3.09
C ARG A 169 -11.03 -6.52 -4.48
N ALA A 170 -9.86 -5.99 -4.80
CA ALA A 170 -9.53 -5.46 -6.12
C ALA A 170 -9.82 -6.49 -7.21
N MET A 171 -9.25 -7.70 -7.09
CA MET A 171 -9.49 -8.78 -8.04
C MET A 171 -10.97 -9.11 -8.19
N LYS A 172 -11.68 -9.28 -7.06
CA LYS A 172 -13.11 -9.57 -7.07
C LYS A 172 -13.91 -8.50 -7.82
N GLN A 173 -13.61 -7.21 -7.61
CA GLN A 173 -14.29 -6.11 -8.27
C GLN A 173 -14.01 -6.10 -9.78
N LEU A 174 -12.75 -6.29 -10.17
CA LEU A 174 -12.35 -6.32 -11.57
C LEU A 174 -13.05 -7.46 -12.33
N GLU A 175 -13.12 -8.66 -11.74
CA GLU A 175 -13.81 -9.82 -12.31
C GLU A 175 -15.33 -9.61 -12.36
N GLN A 176 -15.97 -9.19 -11.26
CA GLN A 176 -17.42 -8.98 -11.20
C GLN A 176 -17.93 -7.91 -12.16
N LEU A 177 -17.17 -6.83 -12.34
CA LEU A 177 -17.51 -5.75 -13.26
C LEU A 177 -17.03 -6.03 -14.69
N LYS A 178 -16.41 -7.20 -14.92
CA LYS A 178 -15.85 -7.57 -16.22
C LYS A 178 -14.92 -6.48 -16.78
N LEU A 179 -14.12 -5.83 -15.91
CA LEU A 179 -13.18 -4.77 -16.31
C LEU A 179 -11.89 -5.33 -16.90
N ILE A 180 -11.65 -6.62 -16.73
CA ILE A 180 -10.50 -7.36 -17.22
C ILE A 180 -10.95 -8.64 -17.93
N SER A 181 -10.07 -9.17 -18.80
CA SER A 181 -10.23 -10.50 -19.39
C SER A 181 -9.65 -11.60 -18.48
N ASP A 182 -9.96 -12.85 -18.76
CA ASP A 182 -9.39 -14.00 -18.04
C ASP A 182 -7.86 -14.08 -18.24
N LEU A 183 -7.36 -13.66 -19.38
CA LEU A 183 -5.92 -13.63 -19.69
C LEU A 183 -5.20 -12.58 -18.84
N GLU A 184 -5.79 -11.40 -18.67
CA GLU A 184 -5.21 -10.33 -17.86
C GLU A 184 -5.24 -10.62 -16.35
N SER A 185 -6.13 -11.51 -15.90
CA SER A 185 -6.26 -11.87 -14.49
C SER A 185 -4.94 -12.34 -13.87
N TYR A 186 -4.12 -13.10 -14.62
CA TYR A 186 -2.82 -13.54 -14.16
C TYR A 186 -1.81 -12.38 -14.00
N ASP A 187 -1.78 -11.48 -14.98
CA ASP A 187 -0.89 -10.31 -14.97
C ASP A 187 -1.25 -9.33 -13.84
N ILE A 188 -2.53 -9.07 -13.65
CA ILE A 188 -3.03 -8.23 -12.55
C ILE A 188 -2.73 -8.85 -11.18
N LYS A 189 -2.90 -10.17 -11.00
CA LYS A 189 -2.49 -10.86 -9.77
C LYS A 189 -0.99 -10.72 -9.52
N SER A 190 -0.18 -10.71 -10.57
CA SER A 190 1.26 -10.49 -10.46
C SER A 190 1.61 -9.07 -9.99
N VAL A 191 0.83 -8.06 -10.39
CA VAL A 191 1.00 -6.67 -9.91
C VAL A 191 0.58 -6.53 -8.46
N LEU A 192 -0.50 -7.22 -8.05
CA LEU A 192 -1.10 -7.15 -6.70
C LEU A 192 -0.39 -8.05 -5.66
N SER A 193 0.59 -8.88 -6.05
CA SER A 193 1.36 -9.79 -5.18
C SER A 193 2.70 -9.19 -4.80
#